data_7bf10d9bfe9609361c324b797594a297
#
_entry.id   7bf10d9bfe9609361c324b797594a297
#
_cell.length_a   1.000
_cell.length_b   1.000
_cell.length_c   1.000
_cell.angle_alpha   90.00
_cell.angle_beta   90.00
_cell.angle_gamma   90.00
#
_symmetry.space_group_name_H-M   'P 1'
#
loop_
_entity.id
_entity.type
_entity.pdbx_description
1 polymer ?
#
loop_
_entity_poly.entity_id
_entity_poly.type
_entity_poly.pdbx_seq_one_letter_code
_entity_poly.pdbx_strand_id
1 'polypeptide(L)'
;MRASMGFWSKTFTWWNGATWGTSLWTRRFGEEIGKDEAGNLYFRDRKHPKRRWVIYAGDNDGSRVPPDWQLWLRGTIDELPDKALPPVRKFQQKPTPNLTGTMAAFRPDGALGSGRARPASTGDYQPWKPE
;
A
#
# COMPACT_ATOMS: atom_id res chain seq x y z
N MET A 1 -2.91 19.17 -3.11
CA MET A 1 -2.01 19.63 -4.18
C MET A 1 -1.47 18.41 -4.93
N ARG A 2 -1.79 18.25 -6.18
CA ARG A 2 -1.12 17.26 -7.04
C ARG A 2 0.30 17.77 -7.26
N ALA A 3 1.29 17.16 -6.63
CA ALA A 3 2.65 17.33 -7.08
C ALA A 3 2.73 16.76 -8.50
N SER A 4 2.71 17.62 -9.51
CA SER A 4 2.97 17.21 -10.87
C SER A 4 4.41 16.72 -10.89
N MET A 5 4.60 15.43 -10.98
CA MET A 5 5.94 14.88 -11.23
C MET A 5 6.47 15.55 -12.50
N GLY A 6 7.59 16.24 -12.38
CA GLY A 6 8.20 16.95 -13.48
C GLY A 6 8.51 16.02 -14.65
N PHE A 7 8.58 16.56 -15.85
CA PHE A 7 8.87 15.84 -17.11
C PHE A 7 10.07 14.88 -16.97
N TRP A 8 11.14 15.34 -16.37
CA TRP A 8 12.37 14.58 -16.15
C TRP A 8 12.18 13.40 -15.20
N SER A 9 11.39 13.57 -14.15
CA SER A 9 11.06 12.48 -13.23
C SER A 9 10.34 11.34 -13.94
N LYS A 10 9.35 11.61 -14.79
CA LYS A 10 8.63 10.58 -15.55
C LYS A 10 9.49 9.86 -16.58
N THR A 11 10.56 10.48 -17.02
CA THR A 11 11.45 9.90 -18.03
C THR A 11 12.49 8.96 -17.41
N PHE A 12 12.99 9.31 -16.23
CA PHE A 12 14.15 8.62 -15.64
C PHE A 12 13.83 7.82 -14.37
N THR A 13 12.70 8.07 -13.72
CA THR A 13 12.31 7.31 -12.52
C THR A 13 11.23 6.29 -12.87
N TRP A 14 11.59 5.01 -12.82
CA TRP A 14 10.68 3.90 -13.04
C TRP A 14 10.07 3.36 -11.72
N TRP A 15 10.56 3.82 -10.59
CA TRP A 15 10.13 3.38 -9.25
C TRP A 15 9.05 4.25 -8.62
N ASN A 16 8.80 5.45 -9.14
CA ASN A 16 7.79 6.36 -8.62
C ASN A 16 6.76 6.73 -9.70
N GLY A 17 5.51 6.40 -9.44
CA GLY A 17 4.39 6.70 -10.31
C GLY A 17 4.44 5.99 -11.65
N ALA A 18 3.65 6.47 -12.60
CA ALA A 18 3.57 5.91 -13.93
C ALA A 18 4.63 6.50 -14.85
N THR A 19 5.39 5.64 -15.53
CA THR A 19 6.30 6.05 -16.61
C THR A 19 5.51 6.59 -17.80
N TRP A 20 6.18 7.24 -18.75
CA TRP A 20 5.56 7.70 -20.00
C TRP A 20 4.89 6.56 -20.76
N GLY A 21 5.56 5.41 -20.87
CA GLY A 21 5.01 4.24 -21.55
C GLY A 21 3.74 3.75 -20.86
N THR A 22 3.73 3.63 -19.53
CA THR A 22 2.55 3.25 -18.76
C THR A 22 1.41 4.26 -18.94
N SER A 23 1.73 5.55 -18.92
CA SER A 23 0.73 6.62 -19.07
C SER A 23 0.09 6.59 -20.47
N LEU A 24 0.90 6.43 -21.52
CA LEU A 24 0.41 6.30 -22.89
C LEU A 24 -0.42 5.03 -23.10
N TRP A 25 0.05 3.90 -22.58
CA TRP A 25 -0.67 2.64 -22.60
C TRP A 25 -2.04 2.77 -21.92
N THR A 26 -2.05 3.32 -20.72
CA THR A 26 -3.28 3.52 -19.94
C THR A 26 -4.25 4.43 -20.65
N ARG A 27 -3.77 5.52 -21.27
CA ARG A 27 -4.61 6.44 -22.06
C ARG A 27 -5.22 5.76 -23.27
N ARG A 28 -4.46 4.86 -23.95
CA ARG A 28 -4.88 4.22 -25.20
C ARG A 28 -5.82 3.04 -24.97
N PHE A 29 -5.56 2.23 -23.97
CA PHE A 29 -6.21 0.95 -23.74
C PHE A 29 -6.99 0.87 -22.44
N GLY A 30 -6.67 1.72 -21.46
CA GLY A 30 -7.27 1.70 -20.14
C GLY A 30 -8.62 2.41 -20.07
N GLU A 31 -9.48 1.87 -19.24
CA GLU A 31 -10.71 2.50 -18.75
C GLU A 31 -10.53 2.73 -17.26
N GLU A 32 -10.69 3.96 -16.81
CA GLU A 32 -10.66 4.29 -15.38
C GLU A 32 -11.91 3.76 -14.71
N ILE A 33 -11.73 2.90 -13.72
CA ILE A 33 -12.83 2.25 -13.01
C ILE A 33 -13.13 2.97 -11.70
N GLY A 34 -12.10 3.46 -11.02
CA GLY A 34 -12.29 4.15 -9.75
C GLY A 34 -11.01 4.66 -9.13
N LYS A 35 -11.18 5.27 -7.97
CA LYS A 35 -10.12 5.87 -7.17
C LYS A 35 -10.35 5.53 -5.70
N ASP A 36 -9.29 5.29 -4.95
CA ASP A 36 -9.36 5.09 -3.52
C ASP A 36 -9.14 6.39 -2.71
N GLU A 37 -9.26 6.30 -1.39
CA GLU A 37 -9.04 7.43 -0.48
C GLU A 37 -7.59 7.97 -0.52
N ALA A 38 -6.60 7.10 -0.80
CA ALA A 38 -5.20 7.48 -0.90
C ALA A 38 -4.86 8.17 -2.22
N GLY A 39 -5.76 8.12 -3.18
CA GLY A 39 -5.61 8.76 -4.49
C GLY A 39 -5.08 7.85 -5.57
N ASN A 40 -4.92 6.55 -5.32
CA ASN A 40 -4.56 5.58 -6.34
C ASN A 40 -5.68 5.44 -7.36
N LEU A 41 -5.32 5.32 -8.63
CA LEU A 41 -6.27 5.19 -9.73
C LEU A 41 -6.26 3.76 -10.27
N TYR A 42 -7.44 3.20 -10.45
CA TYR A 42 -7.64 1.82 -10.88
C TYR A 42 -8.17 1.77 -12.30
N PHE A 43 -7.53 0.95 -13.12
CA PHE A 43 -7.81 0.83 -14.55
C PHE A 43 -8.07 -0.62 -14.94
N ARG A 44 -8.87 -0.77 -15.99
CA ARG A 44 -9.15 -2.04 -16.66
C ARG A 44 -8.89 -1.91 -18.15
N ASP A 45 -8.39 -2.95 -18.77
CA ASP A 45 -8.23 -2.99 -20.24
C ASP A 45 -9.61 -3.09 -20.89
N ARG A 46 -9.85 -2.22 -21.88
CA ARG A 46 -11.10 -2.19 -22.64
C ARG A 46 -11.35 -3.46 -23.46
N LYS A 47 -10.29 -4.07 -23.99
CA LYS A 47 -10.37 -5.30 -24.79
C LYS A 47 -10.32 -6.57 -23.95
N HIS A 48 -9.58 -6.54 -22.85
CA HIS A 48 -9.35 -7.68 -21.97
C HIS A 48 -9.72 -7.34 -20.53
N PRO A 49 -10.99 -7.43 -20.13
CA PRO A 49 -11.47 -6.99 -18.81
C PRO A 49 -10.77 -7.65 -17.62
N LYS A 50 -10.14 -8.80 -17.84
CA LYS A 50 -9.33 -9.49 -16.81
C LYS A 50 -8.00 -8.80 -16.51
N ARG A 51 -7.52 -7.94 -17.41
CA ARG A 51 -6.32 -7.14 -17.18
C ARG A 51 -6.69 -5.90 -16.39
N ARG A 52 -6.17 -5.81 -15.19
CA ARG A 52 -6.43 -4.72 -14.25
C ARG A 52 -5.10 -4.22 -13.70
N TRP A 53 -4.98 -2.92 -13.50
CA TRP A 53 -3.78 -2.32 -12.93
C TRP A 53 -4.13 -1.08 -12.12
N VAL A 54 -3.16 -0.64 -11.33
CA VAL A 54 -3.25 0.54 -10.50
C VAL A 54 -2.13 1.51 -10.87
N ILE A 55 -2.44 2.80 -10.84
CA ILE A 55 -1.46 3.87 -10.88
C ILE A 55 -1.44 4.50 -9.50
N TYR A 56 -0.31 4.39 -8.82
CA TYR A 56 -0.14 4.88 -7.46
C TYR A 56 -0.08 6.41 -7.42
N ALA A 57 -0.64 6.99 -6.36
CA ALA A 57 -0.57 8.42 -6.10
C ALA A 57 0.81 8.88 -5.58
N GLY A 58 1.68 7.95 -5.21
CA GLY A 58 3.02 8.16 -4.68
C GLY A 58 3.95 7.03 -5.05
N ASP A 59 4.70 6.52 -4.08
CA ASP A 59 5.63 5.41 -4.31
C ASP A 59 4.91 4.15 -4.80
N ASN A 60 5.57 3.41 -5.68
CA ASN A 60 5.05 2.16 -6.24
C ASN A 60 5.19 1.02 -5.21
N ASP A 61 4.28 0.98 -4.26
CA ASP A 61 4.23 -0.04 -3.23
C ASP A 61 2.84 -0.68 -3.18
N GLY A 62 2.80 -2.00 -3.37
CA GLY A 62 1.57 -2.77 -3.37
C GLY A 62 0.80 -2.73 -2.04
N SER A 63 1.47 -2.45 -0.92
CA SER A 63 0.83 -2.30 0.38
C SER A 63 -0.03 -1.03 0.50
N ARG A 64 0.14 -0.10 -0.43
CA ARG A 64 -0.67 1.14 -0.50
C ARG A 64 -2.07 0.92 -1.06
N VAL A 65 -2.29 -0.22 -1.68
CA VAL A 65 -3.62 -0.58 -2.19
C VAL A 65 -4.46 -1.12 -1.03
N PRO A 66 -5.64 -0.56 -0.76
CA PRO A 66 -6.55 -1.09 0.25
C PRO A 66 -6.96 -2.54 -0.04
N PRO A 67 -7.25 -3.37 0.99
CA PRO A 67 -7.62 -4.77 0.81
C PRO A 67 -8.78 -4.98 -0.16
N ASP A 68 -9.77 -4.11 -0.14
CA ASP A 68 -10.96 -4.19 -1.00
C ASP A 68 -10.58 -4.06 -2.49
N TRP A 69 -9.74 -3.11 -2.81
CA TRP A 69 -9.21 -2.91 -4.15
C TRP A 69 -8.20 -4.01 -4.55
N GLN A 70 -7.50 -4.61 -3.58
CA GLN A 70 -6.66 -5.79 -3.84
C GLN A 70 -7.49 -6.98 -4.33
N LEU A 71 -8.65 -7.23 -3.74
CA LEU A 71 -9.57 -8.27 -4.20
C LEU A 71 -9.99 -8.04 -5.64
N TRP A 72 -10.30 -6.80 -6.00
CA TRP A 72 -10.66 -6.44 -7.36
C TRP A 72 -9.47 -6.58 -8.33
N LEU A 73 -8.27 -6.09 -7.96
CA LEU A 73 -7.07 -6.20 -8.81
C LEU A 73 -6.70 -7.65 -9.12
N ARG A 74 -6.85 -8.54 -8.14
CA ARG A 74 -6.55 -9.97 -8.30
C ARG A 74 -7.65 -10.76 -9.04
N GLY A 75 -8.78 -10.13 -9.33
CA GLY A 75 -9.91 -10.78 -9.97
C GLY A 75 -10.70 -11.71 -9.05
N THR A 76 -10.58 -11.56 -7.73
CA THR A 76 -11.38 -12.29 -6.75
C THR A 76 -12.83 -11.82 -6.80
N ILE A 77 -13.04 -10.53 -7.01
CA ILE A 77 -14.34 -9.91 -7.27
C ILE A 77 -14.30 -9.23 -8.63
N ASP A 78 -15.39 -9.30 -9.37
CA ASP A 78 -15.50 -8.68 -10.70
C ASP A 78 -16.12 -7.29 -10.65
N GLU A 79 -17.01 -7.06 -9.73
CA GLU A 79 -17.66 -5.77 -9.51
C GLU A 79 -16.80 -4.83 -8.67
N LEU A 80 -17.16 -3.55 -8.65
CA LEU A 80 -16.53 -2.56 -7.79
C LEU A 80 -16.63 -2.95 -6.32
N PRO A 81 -15.60 -2.70 -5.51
CA PRO A 81 -15.59 -3.06 -4.08
C PRO A 81 -16.81 -2.56 -3.32
N ASP A 82 -17.25 -1.33 -3.60
CA ASP A 82 -18.42 -0.72 -2.94
C ASP A 82 -19.74 -1.47 -3.18
N LYS A 83 -19.81 -2.24 -4.29
CA LYS A 83 -21.00 -3.03 -4.64
C LYS A 83 -20.87 -4.48 -4.25
N ALA A 84 -19.67 -5.05 -4.38
CA ALA A 84 -19.42 -6.46 -4.16
C ALA A 84 -19.19 -6.81 -2.69
N LEU A 85 -18.74 -5.87 -1.87
CA LEU A 85 -18.38 -6.11 -0.49
C LEU A 85 -19.42 -5.53 0.49
N PRO A 86 -19.58 -6.17 1.65
CA PRO A 86 -20.45 -5.63 2.69
C PRO A 86 -19.89 -4.31 3.24
N PRO A 87 -20.76 -3.47 3.83
CA PRO A 87 -20.32 -2.20 4.41
C PRO A 87 -19.30 -2.41 5.54
N VAL A 88 -18.39 -1.46 5.67
CA VAL A 88 -17.34 -1.47 6.70
C VAL A 88 -17.95 -1.59 8.09
N ARG A 89 -17.48 -2.53 8.87
CA ARG A 89 -17.96 -2.77 10.24
C ARG A 89 -17.25 -1.84 11.23
N LYS A 90 -17.91 -1.52 12.34
CA LYS A 90 -17.43 -0.58 13.36
C LYS A 90 -16.04 -0.93 13.94
N PHE A 91 -15.70 -2.22 13.98
CA PHE A 91 -14.42 -2.69 14.52
C PHE A 91 -13.29 -2.74 13.47
N GLN A 92 -13.58 -2.54 12.19
CA GLN A 92 -12.58 -2.54 11.15
C GLN A 92 -11.78 -1.24 11.21
N GLN A 93 -10.48 -1.37 11.26
CA GLN A 93 -9.56 -0.24 11.19
C GLN A 93 -9.17 0.04 9.73
N LYS A 94 -8.87 1.30 9.43
CA LYS A 94 -8.36 1.66 8.11
C LYS A 94 -7.02 0.95 7.86
N PRO A 95 -6.81 0.39 6.67
CA PRO A 95 -5.54 -0.23 6.33
C PRO A 95 -4.42 0.80 6.31
N THR A 96 -3.28 0.44 6.85
CA THR A 96 -2.06 1.26 6.79
C THR A 96 -1.06 0.62 5.82
N PRO A 97 -0.38 1.41 4.99
CA PRO A 97 0.71 0.91 4.16
C PRO A 97 1.84 0.32 5.00
N ASN A 98 2.70 -0.47 4.36
CA ASN A 98 3.90 -0.97 5.01
C ASN A 98 4.82 0.19 5.43
N LEU A 99 5.09 0.28 6.72
CA LEU A 99 5.89 1.36 7.31
C LEU A 99 7.37 0.97 7.48
N THR A 100 7.77 -0.24 7.07
CA THR A 100 9.16 -0.70 7.15
C THR A 100 10.09 0.27 6.43
N GLY A 101 11.19 0.63 7.08
CA GLY A 101 12.13 1.62 6.55
C GLY A 101 11.76 3.08 6.82
N THR A 102 10.61 3.36 7.40
CA THR A 102 10.20 4.71 7.81
C THR A 102 10.41 4.95 9.31
N MET A 103 10.35 6.21 9.73
CA MET A 103 10.40 6.57 11.15
C MET A 103 9.17 6.11 11.93
N ALA A 104 8.06 5.84 11.25
CA ALA A 104 6.82 5.33 11.83
C ALA A 104 6.76 3.80 11.94
N ALA A 105 7.82 3.09 11.51
CA ALA A 105 7.91 1.64 11.63
C ALA A 105 7.83 1.20 13.10
N PHE A 106 7.13 0.10 13.35
CA PHE A 106 7.06 -0.49 14.70
C PHE A 106 8.45 -0.85 15.20
N ARG A 107 8.76 -0.40 16.40
CA ARG A 107 9.98 -0.74 17.13
C ARG A 107 9.60 -1.33 18.48
N PRO A 108 9.93 -2.60 18.74
CA PRO A 108 9.65 -3.22 20.02
C PRO A 108 10.45 -2.55 21.14
N ASP A 109 9.97 -2.69 22.37
CA ASP A 109 10.72 -2.27 23.54
C ASP A 109 12.04 -3.07 23.63
N GLY A 110 13.13 -2.39 23.91
CA GLY A 110 14.48 -2.97 23.91
C GLY A 110 15.20 -2.96 22.57
N ALA A 111 14.57 -2.51 21.49
CA ALA A 111 15.27 -2.30 20.22
C ALA A 111 16.25 -1.11 20.32
N LEU A 112 17.42 -1.25 19.67
CA LEU A 112 18.37 -0.14 19.55
C LEU A 112 17.66 1.04 18.87
N GLY A 113 17.58 2.16 19.52
CA GLY A 113 16.92 3.36 19.00
C GLY A 113 15.44 3.52 19.39
N SER A 114 14.84 2.57 20.14
CA SER A 114 13.53 2.81 20.78
C SER A 114 13.63 3.68 22.03
N GLY A 115 14.83 3.76 22.63
CA GLY A 115 15.06 4.44 23.92
C GLY A 115 14.36 3.80 25.11
N ARG A 116 13.69 2.66 24.91
CA ARG A 116 12.96 1.93 25.96
C ARG A 116 13.66 0.64 26.30
N ALA A 117 13.73 0.34 27.60
CA ALA A 117 14.20 -0.96 28.08
C ALA A 117 13.13 -2.03 27.78
N ARG A 118 13.57 -3.22 27.43
CA ARG A 118 12.68 -4.37 27.30
C ARG A 118 12.09 -4.72 28.66
N PRO A 119 10.79 -4.98 28.80
CA PRO A 119 10.23 -5.48 30.04
C PRO A 119 10.85 -6.84 30.41
N ALA A 120 11.03 -7.10 31.70
CA ALA A 120 11.50 -8.38 32.15
C ALA A 120 10.53 -9.51 31.77
N SER A 121 11.05 -10.67 31.39
CA SER A 121 10.28 -11.84 31.06
C SER A 121 10.65 -13.03 31.96
N THR A 122 9.78 -14.03 32.03
CA THR A 122 10.03 -15.27 32.79
C THR A 122 11.23 -16.08 32.29
N GLY A 123 11.68 -15.82 31.05
CA GLY A 123 12.87 -16.46 30.46
C GLY A 123 14.18 -15.71 30.76
N ASP A 124 14.15 -14.60 31.45
CA ASP A 124 15.35 -13.85 31.78
C ASP A 124 16.17 -14.56 32.86
N TYR A 125 17.45 -14.76 32.58
CA TYR A 125 18.37 -15.35 33.54
C TYR A 125 18.57 -14.42 34.72
N GLN A 126 18.34 -14.94 35.91
CA GLN A 126 18.71 -14.28 37.16
C GLN A 126 19.90 -15.04 37.77
N PRO A 127 21.07 -14.42 37.94
CA PRO A 127 22.21 -15.08 38.54
C PRO A 127 21.88 -15.48 39.99
N TRP A 128 22.18 -16.73 40.30
CA TRP A 128 22.07 -17.23 41.68
C TRP A 128 22.99 -16.44 42.60
N LYS A 129 22.47 -16.03 43.75
CA LYS A 129 23.25 -15.38 44.82
C LYS A 129 23.29 -16.36 45.99
N PRO A 130 24.49 -16.73 46.49
CA PRO A 130 24.58 -17.50 47.75
C PRO A 130 24.06 -16.66 48.92
N GLU A 131 23.34 -17.31 49.84
CA GLU A 131 22.88 -16.73 51.08
C GLU A 131 24.06 -16.51 52.06
#